data_0f96a00e60026fca0346160c4f5d2c9f
#
_entry.id   0f96a00e60026fca0346160c4f5d2c9f
#
_cell.length_a   1.000
_cell.length_b   1.000
_cell.length_c   1.000
_cell.angle_alpha   90.00
_cell.angle_beta   90.00
_cell.angle_gamma   90.00
#
_symmetry.space_group_name_H-M   'P 1'
#
loop_
_entity.id
_entity.type
_entity.pdbx_description
1 polymer ?
#
loop_
_entity_poly.entity_id
_entity_poly.type
_entity_poly.pdbx_seq_one_letter_code
_entity_poly.pdbx_strand_id
1 'polypeptide(L)'
;EALISGEVDAIIYNQSYTELMENAVEGYNDQIRIIYKHEIETKFDFGGSAKDDSLTKKPFTVYISGIDTYGDDADDDRDSIRSDVNIIAVVNPTTHQILLITTPRDYYIPIPGISDGMNDKLTHAGTYGIDVSMETLGALYETDINYYVRLNFSSLIEIVDILGGVDVYSEYAFTTGWESGYEMEVQQGINHFDGKQALAFSRERHALEGGDNQRGKNQQAVITAMLKKVLSP
;
A
#
# COMPACT_ATOMS: atom_id res chain seq x y z
N GLU A 1 3.32 -14.84 -26.01
CA GLU A 1 2.96 -15.67 -27.19
C GLU A 1 3.20 -14.94 -28.50
N ALA A 2 2.65 -13.75 -28.74
CA ALA A 2 2.75 -13.01 -30.00
C ALA A 2 4.18 -12.75 -30.48
N LEU A 3 5.14 -12.51 -29.57
CA LEU A 3 6.56 -12.33 -29.94
C LEU A 3 7.19 -13.66 -30.41
N ILE A 4 6.91 -14.76 -29.75
CA ILE A 4 7.46 -16.09 -30.07
C ILE A 4 6.82 -16.65 -31.34
N SER A 5 5.51 -16.36 -31.55
CA SER A 5 4.80 -16.75 -32.76
C SER A 5 5.19 -15.91 -34.01
N GLY A 6 5.91 -14.82 -33.82
CA GLY A 6 6.30 -13.91 -34.90
C GLY A 6 5.18 -12.99 -35.35
N GLU A 7 4.13 -12.80 -34.58
CA GLU A 7 3.06 -11.83 -34.84
C GLU A 7 3.51 -10.39 -34.62
N VAL A 8 4.52 -10.21 -33.75
CA VAL A 8 5.17 -8.91 -33.46
C VAL A 8 6.68 -9.11 -33.40
N ASP A 9 7.44 -8.09 -33.84
CA ASP A 9 8.90 -8.13 -33.90
C ASP A 9 9.56 -7.73 -32.56
N ALA A 10 8.86 -6.99 -31.71
CA ALA A 10 9.32 -6.55 -30.40
C ALA A 10 8.15 -6.26 -29.46
N ILE A 11 8.41 -6.42 -28.17
CA ILE A 11 7.50 -6.01 -27.10
C ILE A 11 8.23 -5.14 -26.08
N ILE A 12 7.49 -4.25 -25.44
CA ILE A 12 7.96 -3.48 -24.28
C ILE A 12 7.19 -4.02 -23.06
N TYR A 13 7.92 -4.44 -22.04
CA TYR A 13 7.32 -4.91 -20.81
C TYR A 13 8.23 -4.63 -19.61
N ASN A 14 7.66 -4.63 -18.42
CA ASN A 14 8.40 -4.49 -17.18
C ASN A 14 9.15 -5.79 -16.86
N GLN A 15 10.41 -5.70 -16.45
CA GLN A 15 11.27 -6.85 -16.16
C GLN A 15 10.71 -7.76 -15.05
N SER A 16 9.87 -7.25 -14.14
CA SER A 16 9.20 -8.06 -13.12
C SER A 16 8.29 -9.16 -13.71
N TYR A 17 7.87 -9.03 -14.97
CA TYR A 17 7.10 -10.06 -15.67
C TYR A 17 7.96 -11.19 -16.27
N THR A 18 9.28 -11.09 -16.21
CA THR A 18 10.18 -12.09 -16.85
C THR A 18 9.96 -13.50 -16.31
N GLU A 19 9.81 -13.66 -14.99
CA GLU A 19 9.53 -14.96 -14.37
C GLU A 19 8.13 -15.48 -14.73
N LEU A 20 7.14 -14.61 -14.80
CA LEU A 20 5.79 -14.99 -15.24
C LEU A 20 5.77 -15.45 -16.69
N MET A 21 6.55 -14.78 -17.56
CA MET A 21 6.70 -15.17 -18.96
C MET A 21 7.42 -16.53 -19.11
N GLU A 22 8.47 -16.77 -18.33
CA GLU A 22 9.19 -18.04 -18.31
C GLU A 22 8.31 -19.20 -17.80
N ASN A 23 7.49 -18.93 -16.78
CA ASN A 23 6.52 -19.91 -16.26
C ASN A 23 5.37 -20.20 -17.24
N ALA A 24 4.98 -19.21 -18.05
CA ALA A 24 3.93 -19.36 -19.06
C ALA A 24 4.43 -20.06 -20.34
N VAL A 25 5.70 -19.89 -20.69
CA VAL A 25 6.32 -20.44 -21.90
C VAL A 25 7.72 -20.91 -21.53
N GLU A 26 7.90 -22.25 -21.40
CA GLU A 26 9.18 -22.86 -21.05
C GLU A 26 10.29 -22.44 -22.03
N GLY A 27 11.41 -21.96 -21.51
CA GLY A 27 12.53 -21.45 -22.29
C GLY A 27 12.27 -20.10 -22.97
N TYR A 28 11.34 -19.31 -22.46
CA TYR A 28 11.04 -17.97 -22.99
C TYR A 28 12.29 -17.09 -23.02
N ASN A 29 13.08 -17.07 -21.94
CA ASN A 29 14.28 -16.27 -21.83
C ASN A 29 15.37 -16.64 -22.85
N ASP A 30 15.41 -17.90 -23.30
CA ASP A 30 16.34 -18.38 -24.31
C ASP A 30 15.92 -18.01 -25.74
N GLN A 31 14.63 -17.70 -25.93
CA GLN A 31 14.04 -17.39 -27.24
C GLN A 31 13.97 -15.88 -27.53
N ILE A 32 14.24 -15.04 -26.54
CA ILE A 32 14.19 -13.57 -26.65
C ILE A 32 15.57 -12.94 -26.52
N ARG A 33 15.70 -11.75 -27.06
CA ARG A 33 16.89 -10.89 -26.86
C ARG A 33 16.45 -9.54 -26.37
N ILE A 34 16.99 -9.11 -25.22
CA ILE A 34 16.81 -7.74 -24.75
C ILE A 34 17.60 -6.82 -25.67
N ILE A 35 16.91 -5.95 -26.40
CA ILE A 35 17.51 -4.97 -27.34
C ILE A 35 17.68 -3.59 -26.69
N TYR A 36 16.90 -3.31 -25.65
CA TYR A 36 16.97 -2.07 -24.89
C TYR A 36 16.47 -2.31 -23.46
N LYS A 37 17.17 -1.77 -22.47
CA LYS A 37 16.78 -1.76 -21.06
C LYS A 37 16.80 -0.31 -20.59
N HIS A 38 15.66 0.19 -20.12
CA HIS A 38 15.54 1.45 -19.42
C HIS A 38 15.19 1.14 -17.96
N GLU A 39 16.06 1.52 -17.05
CA GLU A 39 15.76 1.46 -15.63
C GLU A 39 15.00 2.75 -15.29
N ILE A 40 13.71 2.63 -15.06
CA ILE A 40 12.96 3.69 -14.42
C ILE A 40 13.30 3.53 -12.93
N GLU A 41 14.09 4.46 -12.40
CA GLU A 41 14.16 4.60 -10.95
C GLU A 41 12.77 5.01 -10.47
N THR A 42 11.90 4.03 -10.24
CA THR A 42 10.78 4.25 -9.34
C THR A 42 11.45 4.43 -7.98
N LYS A 43 11.55 5.65 -7.55
CA LYS A 43 11.89 5.96 -6.16
C LYS A 43 10.73 5.49 -5.28
N PHE A 44 10.64 4.19 -5.06
CA PHE A 44 10.09 3.71 -3.82
C PHE A 44 11.14 4.09 -2.78
N ASP A 45 10.95 5.24 -2.17
CA ASP A 45 11.78 5.64 -1.06
C ASP A 45 11.37 4.77 0.14
N PHE A 46 12.01 3.61 0.23
CA PHE A 46 12.00 2.83 1.46
C PHE A 46 12.95 3.57 2.40
N GLY A 47 12.42 4.59 3.10
CA GLY A 47 13.15 5.34 4.10
C GLY A 47 13.71 4.40 5.16
N GLY A 48 15.00 4.24 5.16
CA GLY A 48 15.76 3.38 6.05
C GLY A 48 17.02 2.92 5.35
N SER A 49 18.15 2.89 6.02
CA SER A 49 19.41 2.39 5.46
C SER A 49 19.31 0.89 5.21
N ALA A 50 18.85 0.54 4.02
CA ALA A 50 18.55 -0.81 3.55
C ALA A 50 19.81 -1.67 3.32
N LYS A 51 20.68 -1.81 4.31
CA LYS A 51 21.83 -2.73 4.27
C LYS A 51 22.11 -3.35 5.63
N ASP A 52 21.06 -3.73 6.35
CA ASP A 52 21.27 -4.52 7.55
C ASP A 52 20.75 -5.95 7.32
N ASP A 53 21.63 -6.90 7.14
CA ASP A 53 21.33 -8.35 7.10
C ASP A 53 20.62 -8.85 8.38
N SER A 54 20.40 -7.97 9.36
CA SER A 54 19.66 -8.25 10.58
C SER A 54 18.13 -8.18 10.40
N LEU A 55 17.62 -7.60 9.32
CA LEU A 55 16.18 -7.47 9.04
C LEU A 55 15.42 -8.78 9.04
N THR A 56 16.09 -9.86 8.61
CA THR A 56 15.50 -11.20 8.61
C THR A 56 15.50 -11.89 9.97
N LYS A 57 16.12 -11.29 11.00
CA LYS A 57 16.38 -11.92 12.31
C LYS A 57 15.77 -11.18 13.50
N LYS A 58 15.46 -9.90 13.34
CA LYS A 58 14.90 -9.07 14.42
C LYS A 58 13.54 -8.49 14.01
N PRO A 59 12.63 -8.28 14.97
CA PRO A 59 11.41 -7.54 14.70
C PRO A 59 11.73 -6.12 14.19
N PHE A 60 10.92 -5.64 13.26
CA PHE A 60 10.99 -4.28 12.73
C PHE A 60 9.59 -3.73 12.49
N THR A 61 9.50 -2.41 12.35
CA THR A 61 8.25 -1.68 12.15
C THR A 61 8.24 -0.98 10.80
N VAL A 62 7.10 -1.03 10.13
CA VAL A 62 6.86 -0.35 8.86
C VAL A 62 5.62 0.54 8.99
N TYR A 63 5.76 1.82 8.74
CA TYR A 63 4.64 2.74 8.63
C TYR A 63 4.05 2.69 7.22
N ILE A 64 2.79 2.35 7.10
CA ILE A 64 2.04 2.35 5.84
C ILE A 64 1.16 3.62 5.85
N SER A 65 1.53 4.56 5.00
CA SER A 65 0.84 5.84 4.82
C SER A 65 0.06 5.84 3.51
N GLY A 66 -1.22 6.13 3.57
CA GLY A 66 -2.05 6.36 2.40
C GLY A 66 -2.38 7.84 2.24
N ILE A 67 -2.17 8.36 1.04
CA ILE A 67 -2.46 9.76 0.67
C ILE A 67 -3.56 9.83 -0.37
N ASP A 68 -4.42 10.86 -0.26
CA ASP A 68 -5.59 11.06 -1.14
C ASP A 68 -5.18 11.83 -2.41
N THR A 69 -4.37 11.20 -3.27
CA THR A 69 -3.94 11.76 -4.55
C THR A 69 -3.92 10.72 -5.66
N TYR A 70 -4.00 11.18 -6.91
CA TYR A 70 -3.83 10.39 -8.12
C TYR A 70 -2.58 10.84 -8.89
N GLY A 71 -1.93 9.90 -9.60
CA GLY A 71 -0.77 10.20 -10.45
C GLY A 71 0.57 10.25 -9.73
N ASP A 72 1.58 10.71 -10.44
CA ASP A 72 2.97 10.78 -9.95
C ASP A 72 3.23 11.97 -9.02
N ASP A 73 2.18 12.70 -8.66
CA ASP A 73 2.23 13.89 -7.79
C ASP A 73 2.64 13.58 -6.34
N ALA A 74 2.95 12.33 -6.04
CA ALA A 74 3.50 11.92 -4.74
C ALA A 74 4.87 12.56 -4.42
N ASP A 75 5.57 13.05 -5.45
CA ASP A 75 6.86 13.76 -5.35
C ASP A 75 6.70 15.31 -5.33
N ASP A 76 5.47 15.81 -5.45
CA ASP A 76 5.25 17.25 -5.44
C ASP A 76 5.28 17.74 -3.98
N ASP A 77 6.31 18.51 -3.67
CA ASP A 77 6.62 19.20 -2.40
C ASP A 77 5.51 20.18 -1.95
N ARG A 78 4.27 19.93 -2.37
CA ARG A 78 3.15 20.80 -2.05
C ARG A 78 2.55 20.46 -0.69
N ASP A 79 2.50 21.50 0.11
CA ASP A 79 1.96 21.78 1.45
C ASP A 79 0.59 21.18 1.82
N SER A 80 0.13 20.07 1.22
CA SER A 80 -1.20 19.54 1.46
C SER A 80 -1.35 18.01 1.47
N ILE A 81 -0.25 17.26 1.56
CA ILE A 81 -0.35 15.79 1.52
C ILE A 81 -0.74 15.29 2.92
N ARG A 82 -2.04 15.18 3.15
CA ARG A 82 -2.58 14.57 4.37
C ARG A 82 -2.40 13.07 4.35
N SER A 83 -2.02 12.53 5.49
CA SER A 83 -1.95 11.09 5.71
C SER A 83 -3.32 10.58 6.15
N ASP A 84 -4.10 10.05 5.20
CA ASP A 84 -5.46 9.56 5.45
C ASP A 84 -5.50 8.12 5.94
N VAL A 85 -4.45 7.37 5.65
CA VAL A 85 -4.23 6.01 6.17
C VAL A 85 -2.97 6.01 7.02
N ASN A 86 -3.09 5.57 8.27
CA ASN A 86 -1.98 5.48 9.21
C ASN A 86 -1.98 4.09 9.83
N ILE A 87 -1.19 3.17 9.26
CA ILE A 87 -1.07 1.80 9.74
C ILE A 87 0.39 1.52 10.09
N ILE A 88 0.66 0.98 11.27
CA ILE A 88 1.97 0.43 11.63
C ILE A 88 1.88 -1.09 11.48
N ALA A 89 2.76 -1.66 10.67
CA ALA A 89 3.00 -3.09 10.60
C ALA A 89 4.22 -3.44 11.45
N VAL A 90 4.01 -4.21 12.51
CA VAL A 90 5.10 -4.78 13.31
C VAL A 90 5.37 -6.18 12.77
N VAL A 91 6.53 -6.37 12.17
CA VAL A 91 6.93 -7.62 11.52
C VAL A 91 7.91 -8.37 12.42
N ASN A 92 7.59 -9.60 12.76
CA ASN A 92 8.51 -10.49 13.46
C ASN A 92 8.92 -11.67 12.55
N PRO A 93 10.10 -11.60 11.91
CA PRO A 93 10.55 -12.65 10.99
C PRO A 93 10.79 -14.00 11.67
N THR A 94 11.13 -14.01 12.97
CA THR A 94 11.39 -15.25 13.70
C THR A 94 10.14 -16.05 13.97
N THR A 95 9.03 -15.37 14.28
CA THR A 95 7.73 -16.02 14.56
C THR A 95 6.82 -16.06 13.35
N HIS A 96 7.23 -15.44 12.22
CA HIS A 96 6.42 -15.25 11.00
C HIS A 96 5.06 -14.58 11.29
N GLN A 97 5.07 -13.57 12.16
CA GLN A 97 3.87 -12.85 12.56
C GLN A 97 3.96 -11.39 12.13
N ILE A 98 2.83 -10.85 11.71
CA ILE A 98 2.67 -9.43 11.41
C ILE A 98 1.48 -8.92 12.21
N LEU A 99 1.71 -7.88 13.03
CA LEU A 99 0.67 -7.14 13.72
C LEU A 99 0.42 -5.83 12.97
N LEU A 100 -0.84 -5.56 12.62
CA LEU A 100 -1.26 -4.30 12.02
C LEU A 100 -1.99 -3.44 13.05
N ILE A 101 -1.53 -2.22 13.23
CA ILE A 101 -2.11 -1.23 14.16
C ILE A 101 -2.57 -0.04 13.31
N THR A 102 -3.89 0.18 13.25
CA THR A 102 -4.48 1.34 12.55
C THR A 102 -4.71 2.47 13.53
N THR A 103 -4.22 3.66 13.21
CA THR A 103 -4.50 4.89 13.96
C THR A 103 -5.43 5.77 13.13
N PRO A 104 -6.61 6.16 13.65
CA PRO A 104 -7.52 7.05 12.93
C PRO A 104 -6.83 8.36 12.54
N ARG A 105 -7.08 8.85 11.35
CA ARG A 105 -6.47 10.11 10.86
C ARG A 105 -6.77 11.33 11.71
N ASP A 106 -7.94 11.33 12.35
CA ASP A 106 -8.40 12.42 13.23
C ASP A 106 -7.96 12.23 14.70
N TYR A 107 -7.06 11.26 14.98
CA TYR A 107 -6.51 11.08 16.31
C TYR A 107 -5.81 12.35 16.77
N TYR A 108 -6.16 12.82 17.98
CA TYR A 108 -5.81 14.16 18.46
C TYR A 108 -4.63 14.09 19.43
N ILE A 109 -3.43 14.38 18.93
CA ILE A 109 -2.16 14.22 19.64
C ILE A 109 -1.19 15.36 19.32
N PRO A 110 -0.14 15.60 20.14
CA PRO A 110 0.91 16.52 19.78
C PRO A 110 1.71 16.01 18.57
N ILE A 111 2.07 16.93 17.66
CA ILE A 111 2.99 16.65 16.55
C ILE A 111 4.37 17.17 16.96
N PRO A 112 5.36 16.28 17.20
CA PRO A 112 6.69 16.67 17.67
C PRO A 112 7.36 17.72 16.78
N GLY A 113 7.96 18.74 17.40
CA GLY A 113 8.65 19.81 16.68
C GLY A 113 7.75 20.79 15.90
N ILE A 114 6.44 20.54 15.83
CA ILE A 114 5.49 21.34 15.01
C ILE A 114 4.45 22.05 15.90
N SER A 115 3.77 21.31 16.77
CA SER A 115 2.59 21.82 17.46
C SER A 115 2.85 22.47 18.83
N ASP A 116 4.11 22.69 19.20
CA ASP A 116 4.53 23.27 20.48
C ASP A 116 3.88 22.59 21.71
N GLY A 117 3.69 21.28 21.63
CA GLY A 117 3.05 20.46 22.67
C GLY A 117 1.50 20.55 22.67
N MET A 118 0.89 21.34 21.81
CA MET A 118 -0.55 21.34 21.61
C MET A 118 -0.96 20.12 20.76
N ASN A 119 -2.17 19.64 20.99
CA ASN A 119 -2.71 18.54 20.18
C ASN A 119 -3.21 19.07 18.84
N ASP A 120 -3.01 18.24 17.80
CA ASP A 120 -3.57 18.43 16.47
C ASP A 120 -3.98 17.06 15.90
N LYS A 121 -4.65 17.03 14.75
CA LYS A 121 -5.04 15.79 14.09
C LYS A 121 -3.81 15.12 13.49
N LEU A 122 -3.70 13.82 13.68
CA LEU A 122 -2.60 13.00 13.14
C LEU A 122 -2.41 13.20 11.62
N THR A 123 -3.51 13.35 10.86
CA THR A 123 -3.44 13.57 9.40
C THR A 123 -2.61 14.80 9.02
N HIS A 124 -2.53 15.80 9.89
CA HIS A 124 -1.76 17.03 9.64
C HIS A 124 -0.25 16.78 9.74
N ALA A 125 0.21 15.77 10.47
CA ALA A 125 1.63 15.39 10.49
C ALA A 125 2.15 15.09 9.08
N GLY A 126 1.31 14.49 8.23
CA GLY A 126 1.66 14.19 6.84
C GLY A 126 1.96 15.42 5.98
N THR A 127 1.41 16.60 6.32
CA THR A 127 1.68 17.84 5.58
C THR A 127 3.08 18.40 5.85
N TYR A 128 3.73 17.94 6.91
CA TYR A 128 5.11 18.31 7.26
C TYR A 128 6.13 17.24 6.85
N GLY A 129 5.67 16.18 6.18
CA GLY A 129 6.50 15.12 5.66
C GLY A 129 6.29 13.78 6.35
N ILE A 130 6.83 12.74 5.70
CA ILE A 130 6.70 11.35 6.19
C ILE A 130 7.45 11.14 7.50
N ASP A 131 8.60 11.79 7.67
CA ASP A 131 9.42 11.69 8.87
C ASP A 131 8.67 12.22 10.10
N VAL A 132 7.95 13.35 9.95
CA VAL A 132 7.13 13.92 11.03
C VAL A 132 5.97 12.98 11.39
N SER A 133 5.36 12.32 10.40
CA SER A 133 4.33 11.31 10.66
C SER A 133 4.90 10.10 11.42
N MET A 134 6.09 9.62 11.02
CA MET A 134 6.79 8.52 11.69
C MET A 134 7.15 8.89 13.13
N GLU A 135 7.71 10.08 13.35
CA GLU A 135 8.06 10.58 14.68
C GLU A 135 6.82 10.73 15.58
N THR A 136 5.72 11.24 15.01
CA THR A 136 4.44 11.40 15.72
C THR A 136 3.88 10.05 16.18
N LEU A 137 3.85 9.06 15.30
CA LEU A 137 3.39 7.71 15.62
C LEU A 137 4.39 6.97 16.55
N GLY A 138 5.68 7.18 16.34
CA GLY A 138 6.74 6.66 17.22
C GLY A 138 6.59 7.15 18.65
N ALA A 139 6.31 8.45 18.84
CA ALA A 139 6.04 9.04 20.14
C ALA A 139 4.73 8.50 20.77
N LEU A 140 3.67 8.31 19.96
CA LEU A 140 2.40 7.76 20.44
C LEU A 140 2.53 6.34 20.97
N TYR A 141 3.29 5.48 20.28
CA TYR A 141 3.42 4.06 20.62
C TYR A 141 4.71 3.73 21.38
N GLU A 142 5.51 4.74 21.72
CA GLU A 142 6.80 4.60 22.42
C GLU A 142 7.71 3.57 21.71
N THR A 143 7.78 3.64 20.38
CA THR A 143 8.54 2.71 19.54
C THR A 143 9.20 3.42 18.37
N ASP A 144 10.34 2.89 17.93
CA ASP A 144 11.00 3.35 16.70
C ASP A 144 10.24 2.79 15.48
N ILE A 145 10.00 3.64 14.48
CA ILE A 145 9.49 3.22 13.17
C ILE A 145 10.68 3.12 12.22
N ASN A 146 10.96 1.91 11.74
CA ASN A 146 12.20 1.63 11.00
C ASN A 146 12.09 1.96 9.51
N TYR A 147 10.91 1.73 8.93
CA TYR A 147 10.64 1.88 7.49
C TYR A 147 9.28 2.50 7.26
N TYR A 148 9.06 2.99 6.03
CA TYR A 148 7.73 3.38 5.59
C TYR A 148 7.43 2.92 4.17
N VAL A 149 6.13 2.85 3.87
CA VAL A 149 5.57 2.72 2.53
C VAL A 149 4.50 3.78 2.39
N ARG A 150 4.62 4.67 1.41
CA ARG A 150 3.60 5.66 1.09
C ARG A 150 2.90 5.24 -0.20
N LEU A 151 1.58 5.15 -0.15
CA LEU A 151 0.73 4.77 -1.28
C LEU A 151 -0.24 5.92 -1.59
N ASN A 152 -0.39 6.23 -2.86
CA ASN A 152 -1.51 7.01 -3.37
C ASN A 152 -2.56 6.08 -4.01
N PHE A 153 -3.65 6.63 -4.52
CA PHE A 153 -4.72 5.84 -5.12
C PHE A 153 -4.26 5.06 -6.34
N SER A 154 -3.45 5.68 -7.21
CA SER A 154 -2.92 5.03 -8.41
C SER A 154 -2.03 3.85 -8.05
N SER A 155 -1.11 4.04 -7.09
CA SER A 155 -0.20 2.97 -6.63
C SER A 155 -0.95 1.80 -6.01
N LEU A 156 -2.01 2.06 -5.22
CA LEU A 156 -2.83 0.98 -4.65
C LEU A 156 -3.51 0.16 -5.75
N ILE A 157 -4.13 0.85 -6.74
CA ILE A 157 -4.77 0.19 -7.88
C ILE A 157 -3.75 -0.68 -8.63
N GLU A 158 -2.61 -0.11 -9.00
CA GLU A 158 -1.56 -0.83 -9.74
C GLU A 158 -1.04 -2.06 -9.01
N ILE A 159 -0.75 -1.95 -7.71
CA ILE A 159 -0.24 -3.08 -6.94
C ILE A 159 -1.29 -4.21 -6.91
N VAL A 160 -2.56 -3.89 -6.64
CA VAL A 160 -3.61 -4.90 -6.61
C VAL A 160 -3.80 -5.55 -7.97
N ASP A 161 -3.75 -4.78 -9.06
CA ASP A 161 -3.90 -5.31 -10.43
C ASP A 161 -2.69 -6.18 -10.84
N ILE A 162 -1.46 -5.79 -10.47
CA ILE A 162 -0.24 -6.61 -10.67
C ILE A 162 -0.36 -7.94 -9.94
N LEU A 163 -0.95 -7.95 -8.73
CA LEU A 163 -1.19 -9.17 -7.97
C LEU A 163 -2.31 -10.05 -8.56
N GLY A 164 -2.99 -9.60 -9.63
CA GLY A 164 -4.13 -10.28 -10.22
C GLY A 164 -5.39 -10.24 -9.35
N GLY A 165 -5.56 -9.16 -8.59
CA GLY A 165 -6.64 -8.99 -7.63
C GLY A 165 -6.32 -9.58 -6.26
N VAL A 166 -7.13 -9.22 -5.27
CA VAL A 166 -6.99 -9.64 -3.87
C VAL A 166 -8.29 -10.14 -3.29
N ASP A 167 -8.21 -11.15 -2.42
CA ASP A 167 -9.35 -11.73 -1.72
C ASP A 167 -9.53 -11.05 -0.37
N VAL A 168 -10.48 -10.11 -0.30
CA VAL A 168 -10.72 -9.27 0.86
C VAL A 168 -11.93 -9.78 1.64
N TYR A 169 -11.78 -9.93 2.95
CA TYR A 169 -12.90 -10.26 3.83
C TYR A 169 -13.65 -8.99 4.25
N SER A 170 -14.95 -8.98 4.04
CA SER A 170 -15.87 -7.95 4.54
C SER A 170 -16.72 -8.46 5.70
N GLU A 171 -16.79 -7.69 6.79
CA GLU A 171 -17.67 -8.00 7.94
C GLU A 171 -19.16 -7.88 7.58
N TYR A 172 -19.50 -7.06 6.59
CA TYR A 172 -20.87 -6.71 6.24
C TYR A 172 -21.10 -6.78 4.72
N ALA A 173 -22.34 -7.00 4.34
CA ALA A 173 -22.82 -6.74 2.97
C ALA A 173 -23.28 -5.28 2.87
N PHE A 174 -22.84 -4.55 1.83
CA PHE A 174 -23.21 -3.16 1.57
C PHE A 174 -22.91 -2.78 0.12
N THR A 175 -23.42 -1.63 -0.30
CA THR A 175 -23.04 -1.03 -1.58
C THR A 175 -22.15 0.18 -1.32
N THR A 176 -21.00 0.27 -1.98
CA THR A 176 -20.13 1.44 -1.88
C THR A 176 -20.80 2.65 -2.52
N GLY A 177 -20.63 3.82 -1.91
CA GLY A 177 -21.18 5.07 -2.45
C GLY A 177 -20.29 5.66 -3.57
N TRP A 178 -20.86 6.61 -4.33
CA TRP A 178 -20.12 7.33 -5.38
C TRP A 178 -18.88 8.07 -4.84
N GLU A 179 -18.90 8.49 -3.57
CA GLU A 179 -17.77 9.19 -2.91
C GLU A 179 -16.54 8.28 -2.73
N SER A 180 -16.73 6.97 -2.73
CA SER A 180 -15.63 6.01 -2.70
C SER A 180 -14.92 5.86 -4.05
N GLY A 181 -15.49 6.43 -5.11
CA GLY A 181 -14.94 6.49 -6.46
C GLY A 181 -15.40 5.37 -7.40
N TYR A 182 -16.04 4.33 -6.88
CA TYR A 182 -16.62 3.24 -7.66
C TYR A 182 -17.77 2.60 -6.89
N GLU A 183 -18.97 2.58 -7.50
CA GLU A 183 -20.15 1.97 -6.89
C GLU A 183 -20.19 0.48 -7.20
N MET A 184 -20.22 -0.36 -6.16
CA MET A 184 -20.29 -1.82 -6.28
C MET A 184 -20.98 -2.44 -5.08
N GLU A 185 -21.53 -3.64 -5.29
CA GLU A 185 -22.02 -4.48 -4.21
C GLU A 185 -20.87 -5.24 -3.54
N VAL A 186 -20.79 -5.16 -2.23
CA VAL A 186 -19.88 -5.91 -1.38
C VAL A 186 -20.69 -6.96 -0.63
N GLN A 187 -20.27 -8.22 -0.69
CA GLN A 187 -20.90 -9.30 0.04
C GLN A 187 -20.24 -9.48 1.42
N GLN A 188 -21.00 -9.91 2.41
CA GLN A 188 -20.42 -10.38 3.66
C GLN A 188 -19.56 -11.63 3.39
N GLY A 189 -18.33 -11.67 3.89
CA GLY A 189 -17.36 -12.74 3.65
C GLY A 189 -16.28 -12.34 2.66
N ILE A 190 -15.78 -13.31 1.90
CA ILE A 190 -14.66 -13.06 0.94
C ILE A 190 -15.19 -12.49 -0.37
N ASN A 191 -14.58 -11.41 -0.80
CA ASN A 191 -14.80 -10.75 -2.10
C ASN A 191 -13.47 -10.71 -2.86
N HIS A 192 -13.49 -11.06 -4.14
CA HIS A 192 -12.33 -10.88 -5.01
C HIS A 192 -12.42 -9.50 -5.66
N PHE A 193 -11.44 -8.63 -5.37
CA PHE A 193 -11.40 -7.24 -5.84
C PHE A 193 -10.23 -7.01 -6.79
N ASP A 194 -10.47 -6.32 -7.88
CA ASP A 194 -9.45 -5.63 -8.66
C ASP A 194 -9.00 -4.34 -7.95
N GLY A 195 -8.04 -3.62 -8.55
CA GLY A 195 -7.47 -2.42 -7.93
C GLY A 195 -8.49 -1.32 -7.66
N LYS A 196 -9.43 -1.08 -8.58
CA LYS A 196 -10.49 -0.05 -8.40
C LYS A 196 -11.48 -0.44 -7.32
N GLN A 197 -11.85 -1.71 -7.28
CA GLN A 197 -12.76 -2.25 -6.28
C GLN A 197 -12.13 -2.23 -4.89
N ALA A 198 -10.85 -2.63 -4.78
CA ALA A 198 -10.10 -2.57 -3.52
C ALA A 198 -9.96 -1.13 -3.00
N LEU A 199 -9.70 -0.17 -3.90
CA LEU A 199 -9.67 1.25 -3.55
C LEU A 199 -11.03 1.73 -3.05
N ALA A 200 -12.13 1.45 -3.77
CA ALA A 200 -13.47 1.84 -3.37
C ALA A 200 -13.86 1.26 -2.01
N PHE A 201 -13.59 -0.03 -1.78
CA PHE A 201 -13.81 -0.68 -0.49
C PHE A 201 -13.02 -0.01 0.64
N SER A 202 -11.77 0.35 0.40
CA SER A 202 -10.89 0.99 1.39
C SER A 202 -11.27 2.44 1.71
N ARG A 203 -12.00 3.12 0.82
CA ARG A 203 -12.45 4.51 0.99
C ARG A 203 -13.84 4.64 1.58
N GLU A 204 -14.64 3.56 1.55
CA GLU A 204 -16.03 3.60 2.00
C GLU A 204 -16.15 3.90 3.49
N ARG A 205 -17.00 4.86 3.84
CA ARG A 205 -17.28 5.27 5.22
C ARG A 205 -18.73 5.65 5.49
N HIS A 206 -19.55 5.81 4.45
CA HIS A 206 -20.94 6.28 4.58
C HIS A 206 -21.97 5.16 4.55
N ALA A 207 -21.64 4.06 3.88
CA ALA A 207 -22.53 2.90 3.77
C ALA A 207 -22.70 2.11 5.08
N LEU A 208 -21.82 2.33 6.06
CA LEU A 208 -21.81 1.59 7.31
C LEU A 208 -21.79 2.53 8.53
N GLU A 209 -22.50 2.15 9.59
CA GLU A 209 -22.64 2.96 10.83
C GLU A 209 -21.29 3.28 11.52
N GLY A 210 -20.28 2.44 11.30
CA GLY A 210 -18.93 2.61 11.87
C GLY A 210 -18.16 3.80 11.32
N GLY A 211 -18.60 4.40 10.21
CA GLY A 211 -17.98 5.57 9.60
C GLY A 211 -16.48 5.42 9.40
N ASP A 212 -15.70 6.35 9.94
CA ASP A 212 -14.24 6.38 9.81
C ASP A 212 -13.55 5.16 10.46
N ASN A 213 -14.08 4.65 11.56
CA ASN A 213 -13.54 3.43 12.19
C ASN A 213 -13.73 2.20 11.29
N GLN A 214 -14.87 2.09 10.59
CA GLN A 214 -15.09 1.00 9.66
C GLN A 214 -14.19 1.14 8.43
N ARG A 215 -13.97 2.36 7.93
CA ARG A 215 -12.98 2.62 6.88
C ARG A 215 -11.59 2.11 7.28
N GLY A 216 -11.14 2.39 8.51
CA GLY A 216 -9.87 1.87 9.03
C GLY A 216 -9.80 0.33 9.00
N LYS A 217 -10.89 -0.37 9.36
CA LYS A 217 -10.96 -1.83 9.26
C LYS A 217 -10.91 -2.31 7.81
N ASN A 218 -11.62 -1.64 6.90
CA ASN A 218 -11.61 -1.96 5.48
C ASN A 218 -10.21 -1.80 4.88
N GLN A 219 -9.50 -0.72 5.22
CA GLN A 219 -8.11 -0.50 4.83
C GLN A 219 -7.20 -1.63 5.32
N GLN A 220 -7.35 -2.02 6.58
CA GLN A 220 -6.59 -3.11 7.17
C GLN A 220 -6.89 -4.46 6.49
N ALA A 221 -8.15 -4.69 6.09
CA ALA A 221 -8.55 -5.89 5.36
C ALA A 221 -7.89 -5.97 3.97
N VAL A 222 -7.84 -4.83 3.23
CA VAL A 222 -7.15 -4.75 1.93
C VAL A 222 -5.65 -5.01 2.08
N ILE A 223 -4.98 -4.33 3.02
CA ILE A 223 -3.54 -4.55 3.27
C ILE A 223 -3.27 -6.01 3.66
N THR A 224 -4.12 -6.60 4.50
CA THR A 224 -4.00 -8.01 4.89
C THR A 224 -4.14 -8.94 3.69
N ALA A 225 -5.07 -8.66 2.78
CA ALA A 225 -5.28 -9.46 1.56
C ALA A 225 -4.07 -9.34 0.60
N MET A 226 -3.53 -8.12 0.43
CA MET A 226 -2.31 -7.90 -0.36
C MET A 226 -1.12 -8.66 0.22
N LEU A 227 -0.88 -8.56 1.54
CA LEU A 227 0.21 -9.29 2.20
C LEU A 227 0.06 -10.81 2.05
N LYS A 228 -1.16 -11.35 2.23
CA LYS A 228 -1.43 -12.77 2.01
C LYS A 228 -1.11 -13.19 0.58
N LYS A 229 -1.49 -12.38 -0.41
CA LYS A 229 -1.24 -12.68 -1.82
C LYS A 229 0.25 -12.69 -2.15
N VAL A 230 1.01 -11.69 -1.66
CA VAL A 230 2.48 -11.59 -1.85
C VAL A 230 3.23 -12.73 -1.14
N LEU A 231 2.78 -13.13 0.05
CA LEU A 231 3.44 -14.15 0.86
C LEU A 231 2.96 -15.58 0.55
N SER A 232 1.94 -15.73 -0.31
CA SER A 232 1.50 -17.04 -0.79
C SER A 232 2.50 -17.61 -1.78
N PRO A 233 2.89 -18.88 -1.64
CA PRO A 233 3.74 -19.56 -2.60
C PRO A 233 3.06 -19.74 -3.94
#